data_9b812a3f69f25bb1356be66e0d7d016a
#
_entry.id   9b812a3f69f25bb1356be66e0d7d016a
#
_cell.length_a   1.000
_cell.length_b   1.000
_cell.length_c   1.000
_cell.angle_alpha   90.00
_cell.angle_beta   90.00
_cell.angle_gamma   90.00
#
_symmetry.space_group_name_H-M   'P 1'
#
loop_
_entity.id
_entity.type
_entity.pdbx_description
1 polymer ?
#
loop_
_entity_poly.entity_id
_entity_poly.type
_entity_poly.pdbx_seq_one_letter_code
_entity_poly.pdbx_strand_id
1 'polypeptide(L)'
;GIIYAVVVNFQSGMQELEKTVTISVFFDEDASDETIQLIGEQIRTVDYVETMDFISADEAWDKFADQNYDDPQVAKNAFGGDNPLKNAASYEITLKDVSRQPEFVAFAQGLSGVRKVKSSDVTADSITTLSSLVGYASIGIVVILMLVSIFLISNTITIGITVRKEEIGIMKLIGATNVFV
;
A
#
# COMPACT_ATOMS: atom_id res chain seq x y z
N GLY A 1 14.93 -4.72 17.49
CA GLY A 1 15.97 -5.18 16.59
C GLY A 1 15.71 -4.79 15.12
N ILE A 2 16.59 -5.19 14.22
CA ILE A 2 16.55 -4.83 12.79
C ILE A 2 15.23 -5.26 12.13
N ILE A 3 14.71 -6.44 12.47
CA ILE A 3 13.41 -6.95 11.94
C ILE A 3 12.26 -6.02 12.31
N TYR A 4 12.23 -5.51 13.55
CA TYR A 4 11.21 -4.56 13.98
C TYR A 4 11.31 -3.25 13.19
N ALA A 5 12.52 -2.73 12.99
CA ALA A 5 12.74 -1.53 12.20
C ALA A 5 12.31 -1.70 10.72
N VAL A 6 12.58 -2.88 10.12
CA VAL A 6 12.13 -3.20 8.76
C VAL A 6 10.62 -3.25 8.68
N VAL A 7 9.95 -3.92 9.62
CA VAL A 7 8.48 -4.01 9.66
C VAL A 7 7.83 -2.63 9.83
N VAL A 8 8.35 -1.81 10.74
CA VAL A 8 7.81 -0.45 10.99
C VAL A 8 8.03 0.45 9.78
N ASN A 9 9.22 0.42 9.16
CA ASN A 9 9.48 1.21 7.94
C ASN A 9 8.61 0.75 6.75
N PHE A 10 8.39 -0.57 6.63
CA PHE A 10 7.54 -1.11 5.59
C PHE A 10 6.07 -0.70 5.82
N GLN A 11 5.57 -0.79 7.05
CA GLN A 11 4.22 -0.34 7.38
C GLN A 11 4.03 1.17 7.15
N SER A 12 5.03 1.99 7.50
CA SER A 12 5.00 3.43 7.22
C SER A 12 5.01 3.73 5.73
N GLY A 13 5.81 3.00 4.94
CA GLY A 13 5.84 3.12 3.48
C GLY A 13 4.53 2.69 2.83
N MET A 14 3.89 1.64 3.36
CA MET A 14 2.56 1.21 2.89
C MET A 14 1.48 2.25 3.19
N GLN A 15 1.48 2.85 4.38
CA GLN A 15 0.53 3.93 4.73
C GLN A 15 0.71 5.17 3.85
N GLU A 16 1.93 5.45 3.40
CA GLU A 16 2.20 6.57 2.50
C GLU A 16 1.73 6.27 1.06
N LEU A 17 1.83 5.01 0.62
CA LEU A 17 1.26 4.54 -0.65
C LEU A 17 -0.29 4.51 -0.60
N GLU A 18 -0.88 4.15 0.52
CA GLU A 18 -2.34 4.17 0.72
C GLU A 18 -2.91 5.59 0.55
N LYS A 19 -2.20 6.62 1.00
CA LYS A 19 -2.57 8.04 0.81
C LYS A 19 -2.54 8.50 -0.64
N THR A 20 -1.89 7.74 -1.54
CA THR A 20 -1.74 8.10 -2.95
C THR A 20 -2.89 7.54 -3.82
N VAL A 21 -3.76 6.72 -3.25
CA VAL A 21 -4.91 6.16 -3.99
C VAL A 21 -6.02 7.18 -4.06
N THR A 22 -6.12 7.85 -5.20
CA THR A 22 -7.14 8.86 -5.48
C THR A 22 -8.28 8.25 -6.28
N ILE A 23 -9.50 8.58 -5.90
CA ILE A 23 -10.73 8.21 -6.62
C ILE A 23 -11.25 9.47 -7.28
N SER A 24 -11.42 9.43 -8.61
CA SER A 24 -12.02 10.54 -9.37
C SER A 24 -13.47 10.24 -9.68
N VAL A 25 -14.36 11.13 -9.25
CA VAL A 25 -15.80 11.08 -9.50
C VAL A 25 -16.14 12.10 -10.56
N PHE A 26 -16.43 11.65 -11.77
CA PHE A 26 -16.80 12.47 -12.93
C PHE A 26 -18.29 12.71 -12.97
N PHE A 27 -18.69 13.94 -13.30
CA PHE A 27 -20.08 14.34 -13.38
C PHE A 27 -20.68 14.06 -14.76
N ASP A 28 -22.00 14.00 -14.83
CA ASP A 28 -22.72 14.01 -16.10
C ASP A 28 -22.46 15.30 -16.88
N GLU A 29 -22.50 15.22 -18.21
CA GLU A 29 -22.21 16.38 -19.07
C GLU A 29 -23.21 17.54 -18.85
N ASP A 30 -24.42 17.22 -18.45
CA ASP A 30 -25.51 18.17 -18.18
C ASP A 30 -25.65 18.51 -16.68
N ALA A 31 -24.71 18.08 -15.83
CA ALA A 31 -24.78 18.34 -14.40
C ALA A 31 -24.67 19.84 -14.13
N SER A 32 -25.68 20.40 -13.46
CA SER A 32 -25.66 21.79 -13.01
C SER A 32 -24.71 21.96 -11.81
N ASP A 33 -24.25 23.21 -11.62
CA ASP A 33 -23.41 23.54 -10.43
C ASP A 33 -24.08 23.14 -9.11
N GLU A 34 -25.43 23.25 -9.03
CA GLU A 34 -26.19 22.79 -7.86
C GLU A 34 -26.07 21.27 -7.68
N THR A 35 -26.15 20.49 -8.79
CA THR A 35 -25.99 19.03 -8.73
C THR A 35 -24.59 18.65 -8.29
N ILE A 36 -23.55 19.34 -8.78
CA ILE A 36 -22.16 19.12 -8.37
C ILE A 36 -21.98 19.40 -6.88
N GLN A 37 -22.56 20.49 -6.36
CA GLN A 37 -22.53 20.80 -4.94
C GLN A 37 -23.23 19.75 -4.09
N LEU A 38 -24.42 19.28 -4.51
CA LEU A 38 -25.16 18.23 -3.81
C LEU A 38 -24.35 16.92 -3.76
N ILE A 39 -23.70 16.53 -4.84
CA ILE A 39 -22.80 15.38 -4.87
C ILE A 39 -21.68 15.58 -3.85
N GLY A 40 -21.06 16.76 -3.82
CA GLY A 40 -20.02 17.09 -2.88
C GLY A 40 -20.48 17.02 -1.41
N GLU A 41 -21.69 17.51 -1.12
CA GLU A 41 -22.27 17.42 0.22
C GLU A 41 -22.52 15.97 0.63
N GLN A 42 -23.04 15.13 -0.27
CA GLN A 42 -23.28 13.72 0.00
C GLN A 42 -21.96 12.96 0.24
N ILE A 43 -20.91 13.24 -0.53
CA ILE A 43 -19.59 12.64 -0.33
C ILE A 43 -18.99 13.05 1.02
N ARG A 44 -19.19 14.30 1.45
CA ARG A 44 -18.71 14.78 2.77
C ARG A 44 -19.38 14.12 3.95
N THR A 45 -20.56 13.54 3.78
CA THR A 45 -21.22 12.78 4.86
C THR A 45 -20.54 11.43 5.13
N VAL A 46 -19.68 10.99 4.25
CA VAL A 46 -18.95 9.72 4.37
C VAL A 46 -17.76 9.91 5.32
N ASP A 47 -17.79 9.25 6.46
CA ASP A 47 -16.85 9.43 7.59
C ASP A 47 -15.41 8.97 7.29
N TYR A 48 -15.24 8.10 6.32
CA TYR A 48 -13.95 7.56 5.89
C TYR A 48 -13.31 8.30 4.69
N VAL A 49 -13.90 9.40 4.26
CA VAL A 49 -13.24 10.33 3.33
C VAL A 49 -12.21 11.16 4.09
N GLU A 50 -10.99 11.25 3.57
CA GLU A 50 -9.89 12.05 4.13
C GLU A 50 -9.86 13.43 3.49
N THR A 51 -9.77 13.48 2.15
CA THR A 51 -9.77 14.73 1.38
C THR A 51 -10.74 14.64 0.21
N MET A 52 -11.26 15.78 -0.19
CA MET A 52 -12.10 15.95 -1.38
C MET A 52 -11.76 17.29 -2.02
N ASP A 53 -11.18 17.23 -3.20
CA ASP A 53 -10.78 18.38 -3.99
C ASP A 53 -11.55 18.42 -5.30
N PHE A 54 -12.05 19.62 -5.65
CA PHE A 54 -12.72 19.84 -6.93
C PHE A 54 -11.67 20.18 -7.98
N ILE A 55 -11.63 19.39 -9.07
CA ILE A 55 -10.77 19.62 -10.20
C ILE A 55 -11.64 20.08 -11.36
N SER A 56 -11.39 21.32 -11.82
CA SER A 56 -12.08 21.86 -12.98
C SER A 56 -11.60 21.17 -14.28
N ALA A 57 -12.40 21.30 -15.34
CA ALA A 57 -12.03 20.78 -16.65
C ALA A 57 -10.71 21.38 -17.18
N ASP A 58 -10.45 22.65 -16.90
CA ASP A 58 -9.22 23.34 -17.33
C ASP A 58 -8.01 22.85 -16.51
N GLU A 59 -8.17 22.67 -15.21
CA GLU A 59 -7.13 22.10 -14.35
C GLU A 59 -6.82 20.65 -14.73
N ALA A 60 -7.85 19.87 -15.07
CA ALA A 60 -7.68 18.49 -15.55
C ALA A 60 -6.88 18.46 -16.86
N TRP A 61 -7.15 19.42 -17.75
CA TRP A 61 -6.40 19.55 -19.01
C TRP A 61 -4.95 19.97 -18.77
N ASP A 62 -4.71 20.92 -17.89
CA ASP A 62 -3.37 21.37 -17.54
C ASP A 62 -2.54 20.24 -16.89
N LYS A 63 -3.11 19.51 -15.94
CA LYS A 63 -2.48 18.32 -15.34
C LYS A 63 -2.17 17.25 -16.39
N PHE A 64 -3.10 16.99 -17.31
CA PHE A 64 -2.90 16.02 -18.37
C PHE A 64 -1.78 16.43 -19.33
N ALA A 65 -1.74 17.70 -19.72
CA ALA A 65 -0.71 18.22 -20.61
C ALA A 65 0.68 18.14 -19.94
N ASP A 66 0.80 18.52 -18.69
CA ASP A 66 2.05 18.48 -17.91
C ASP A 66 2.60 17.05 -17.74
N GLN A 67 1.70 16.06 -17.61
CA GLN A 67 2.10 14.66 -17.39
C GLN A 67 2.46 13.91 -18.68
N ASN A 68 1.89 14.29 -19.81
CA ASN A 68 1.99 13.53 -21.05
C ASN A 68 2.80 14.21 -22.16
N TYR A 69 3.18 15.46 -21.99
CA TYR A 69 3.95 16.22 -22.97
C TYR A 69 5.14 16.90 -22.29
N ASP A 70 6.30 16.85 -22.93
CA ASP A 70 7.51 17.55 -22.47
C ASP A 70 7.34 19.08 -22.48
N ASP A 71 6.48 19.59 -23.37
CA ASP A 71 6.08 20.98 -23.45
C ASP A 71 4.54 21.07 -23.50
N PRO A 72 3.90 21.48 -22.40
CA PRO A 72 2.44 21.64 -22.31
C PRO A 72 1.84 22.61 -23.35
N GLN A 73 2.64 23.57 -23.84
CA GLN A 73 2.20 24.53 -24.85
C GLN A 73 1.99 23.86 -26.21
N VAL A 74 2.77 22.84 -26.52
CA VAL A 74 2.60 22.05 -27.74
C VAL A 74 1.24 21.34 -27.75
N ALA A 75 0.86 20.77 -26.61
CA ALA A 75 -0.44 20.15 -26.44
C ALA A 75 -1.58 21.18 -26.65
N LYS A 76 -1.52 22.33 -25.99
CA LYS A 76 -2.52 23.40 -26.12
C LYS A 76 -2.66 23.92 -27.55
N ASN A 77 -1.55 24.08 -28.26
CA ASN A 77 -1.53 24.53 -29.64
C ASN A 77 -2.07 23.45 -30.62
N ALA A 78 -1.79 22.19 -30.35
CA ALA A 78 -2.27 21.07 -31.19
C ALA A 78 -3.81 20.96 -31.22
N PHE A 79 -4.47 21.34 -30.12
CA PHE A 79 -5.93 21.34 -30.02
C PHE A 79 -6.57 22.72 -30.33
N GLY A 80 -5.79 23.66 -30.92
CA GLY A 80 -6.32 24.95 -31.37
C GLY A 80 -6.81 25.87 -30.25
N GLY A 81 -6.39 25.63 -29.01
CA GLY A 81 -6.86 26.35 -27.83
C GLY A 81 -8.17 25.84 -27.24
N ASP A 82 -8.80 24.85 -27.86
CA ASP A 82 -9.98 24.17 -27.30
C ASP A 82 -9.55 23.14 -26.24
N ASN A 83 -10.31 23.06 -25.13
CA ASN A 83 -10.09 22.08 -24.10
C ASN A 83 -10.78 20.75 -24.48
N PRO A 84 -10.02 19.69 -24.86
CA PRO A 84 -10.63 18.40 -25.19
C PRO A 84 -11.23 17.69 -23.97
N LEU A 85 -10.88 18.14 -22.76
CA LEU A 85 -11.37 17.61 -21.48
C LEU A 85 -12.46 18.51 -20.84
N LYS A 86 -13.18 19.30 -21.63
CA LYS A 86 -14.23 20.22 -21.15
C LYS A 86 -15.30 19.55 -20.25
N ASN A 87 -15.51 18.24 -20.40
CA ASN A 87 -16.45 17.46 -19.61
C ASN A 87 -15.74 16.57 -18.56
N ALA A 88 -14.49 16.87 -18.22
CA ALA A 88 -13.69 16.07 -17.29
C ALA A 88 -13.58 16.69 -15.88
N ALA A 89 -14.45 17.66 -15.57
CA ALA A 89 -14.55 18.13 -14.18
C ALA A 89 -14.91 16.96 -13.26
N SER A 90 -14.25 16.90 -12.12
CA SER A 90 -14.39 15.77 -11.18
C SER A 90 -14.09 16.19 -9.75
N TYR A 91 -14.57 15.39 -8.79
CA TYR A 91 -14.01 15.39 -7.45
C TYR A 91 -12.90 14.36 -7.36
N GLU A 92 -11.72 14.77 -6.87
CA GLU A 92 -10.64 13.89 -6.45
C GLU A 92 -10.77 13.63 -4.96
N ILE A 93 -10.91 12.35 -4.60
CA ILE A 93 -11.21 11.91 -3.25
C ILE A 93 -10.14 10.94 -2.79
N THR A 94 -9.62 11.19 -1.59
CA THR A 94 -8.72 10.26 -0.88
C THR A 94 -9.46 9.69 0.31
N LEU A 95 -9.30 8.39 0.54
CA LEU A 95 -9.92 7.70 1.68
C LEU A 95 -8.90 7.52 2.81
N LYS A 96 -9.39 7.58 4.05
CA LYS A 96 -8.61 7.22 5.25
C LYS A 96 -8.21 5.74 5.27
N ASP A 97 -9.05 4.90 4.67
CA ASP A 97 -8.87 3.46 4.59
C ASP A 97 -9.18 2.98 3.16
N VAL A 98 -8.14 2.61 2.43
CA VAL A 98 -8.22 2.16 1.04
C VAL A 98 -9.01 0.86 0.90
N SER A 99 -9.09 0.05 1.95
CA SER A 99 -9.88 -1.20 1.94
C SER A 99 -11.38 -0.95 1.71
N ARG A 100 -11.86 0.25 2.02
CA ARG A 100 -13.25 0.70 1.79
C ARG A 100 -13.50 1.30 0.40
N GLN A 101 -12.49 1.31 -0.47
CA GLN A 101 -12.60 1.83 -1.83
C GLN A 101 -13.75 1.19 -2.63
N PRO A 102 -13.97 -0.14 -2.64
CA PRO A 102 -15.08 -0.74 -3.36
C PRO A 102 -16.45 -0.25 -2.87
N GLU A 103 -16.59 -0.07 -1.56
CA GLU A 103 -17.80 0.46 -0.94
C GLU A 103 -18.06 1.90 -1.36
N PHE A 104 -17.01 2.74 -1.33
CA PHE A 104 -17.10 4.13 -1.78
C PHE A 104 -17.43 4.24 -3.26
N VAL A 105 -16.80 3.44 -4.12
CA VAL A 105 -17.07 3.41 -5.57
C VAL A 105 -18.53 3.05 -5.84
N ALA A 106 -19.07 2.03 -5.16
CA ALA A 106 -20.47 1.63 -5.29
C ALA A 106 -21.42 2.75 -4.82
N PHE A 107 -21.10 3.41 -3.71
CA PHE A 107 -21.85 4.56 -3.22
C PHE A 107 -21.86 5.71 -4.22
N ALA A 108 -20.67 6.12 -4.69
CA ALA A 108 -20.52 7.27 -5.59
C ALA A 108 -21.18 7.00 -6.96
N GLN A 109 -21.13 5.77 -7.48
CA GLN A 109 -21.83 5.38 -8.72
C GLN A 109 -23.35 5.42 -8.59
N GLY A 110 -23.89 5.31 -7.37
CA GLY A 110 -25.33 5.42 -7.10
C GLY A 110 -25.84 6.86 -7.00
N LEU A 111 -24.95 7.85 -6.97
CA LEU A 111 -25.34 9.25 -6.85
C LEU A 111 -25.89 9.79 -8.18
N SER A 112 -26.99 10.52 -8.12
CA SER A 112 -27.58 11.17 -9.29
C SER A 112 -26.66 12.29 -9.80
N GLY A 113 -26.34 12.29 -11.09
CA GLY A 113 -25.43 13.26 -11.70
C GLY A 113 -23.96 12.79 -11.76
N VAL A 114 -23.67 11.58 -11.30
CA VAL A 114 -22.35 10.95 -11.46
C VAL A 114 -22.34 10.07 -12.71
N ARG A 115 -21.52 10.44 -13.70
CA ARG A 115 -21.34 9.68 -14.94
C ARG A 115 -20.42 8.49 -14.76
N LYS A 116 -19.31 8.68 -14.08
CA LYS A 116 -18.26 7.66 -13.95
C LYS A 116 -17.44 7.89 -12.67
N VAL A 117 -17.10 6.80 -12.03
CA VAL A 117 -16.12 6.78 -10.96
C VAL A 117 -14.89 6.03 -11.43
N LYS A 118 -13.73 6.67 -11.41
CA LYS A 118 -12.44 6.07 -11.73
C LYS A 118 -11.61 6.01 -10.45
N SER A 119 -11.23 4.82 -10.05
CA SER A 119 -10.24 4.61 -9.00
C SER A 119 -8.89 4.31 -9.63
N SER A 120 -7.81 4.69 -8.98
CA SER A 120 -6.47 4.21 -9.36
C SER A 120 -6.47 2.68 -9.38
N ASP A 121 -5.85 2.09 -10.42
CA ASP A 121 -5.81 0.62 -10.61
C ASP A 121 -5.05 -0.15 -9.51
N VAL A 122 -4.53 0.56 -8.52
CA VAL A 122 -4.06 -0.06 -7.28
C VAL A 122 -5.30 -0.45 -6.47
N THR A 123 -5.94 -1.53 -6.91
CA THR A 123 -7.09 -2.09 -6.20
C THR A 123 -6.69 -2.51 -4.79
N ALA A 124 -7.58 -2.29 -3.82
CA ALA A 124 -7.40 -2.75 -2.43
C ALA A 124 -6.97 -4.23 -2.35
N ASP A 125 -7.43 -5.05 -3.30
CA ASP A 125 -7.03 -6.45 -3.46
C ASP A 125 -5.53 -6.61 -3.76
N SER A 126 -4.93 -5.72 -4.56
CA SER A 126 -3.49 -5.76 -4.87
C SER A 126 -2.65 -5.39 -3.65
N ILE A 127 -3.07 -4.38 -2.88
CA ILE A 127 -2.37 -3.97 -1.66
C ILE A 127 -2.48 -5.05 -0.58
N THR A 128 -3.68 -5.61 -0.39
CA THR A 128 -3.93 -6.69 0.58
C THR A 128 -3.15 -7.95 0.23
N THR A 129 -3.09 -8.29 -1.07
CA THR A 129 -2.32 -9.44 -1.56
C THR A 129 -0.82 -9.24 -1.37
N LEU A 130 -0.29 -8.05 -1.65
CA LEU A 130 1.12 -7.72 -1.41
C LEU A 130 1.47 -7.78 0.08
N SER A 131 0.63 -7.21 0.95
CA SER A 131 0.83 -7.25 2.40
C SER A 131 0.85 -8.67 2.96
N SER A 132 -0.05 -9.53 2.50
CA SER A 132 -0.09 -10.93 2.91
C SER A 132 1.10 -11.73 2.37
N LEU A 133 1.53 -11.50 1.13
CA LEU A 133 2.73 -12.11 0.54
C LEU A 133 3.99 -11.77 1.34
N VAL A 134 4.18 -10.49 1.69
CA VAL A 134 5.29 -10.05 2.53
C VAL A 134 5.21 -10.66 3.93
N GLY A 135 4.00 -10.76 4.50
CA GLY A 135 3.77 -11.42 5.79
C GLY A 135 4.21 -12.89 5.76
N TYR A 136 3.78 -13.66 4.79
CA TYR A 136 4.17 -15.08 4.65
C TYR A 136 5.67 -15.25 4.35
N ALA A 137 6.25 -14.40 3.51
CA ALA A 137 7.68 -14.41 3.23
C ALA A 137 8.49 -14.13 4.51
N SER A 138 8.08 -13.18 5.33
CA SER A 138 8.73 -12.85 6.60
C SER A 138 8.69 -14.02 7.59
N ILE A 139 7.55 -14.70 7.72
CA ILE A 139 7.42 -15.92 8.55
C ILE A 139 8.36 -17.02 8.03
N GLY A 140 8.39 -17.24 6.71
CA GLY A 140 9.29 -18.21 6.08
C GLY A 140 10.76 -17.94 6.40
N ILE A 141 11.20 -16.70 6.30
CA ILE A 141 12.57 -16.30 6.63
C ILE A 141 12.89 -16.55 8.11
N VAL A 142 11.97 -16.20 9.03
CA VAL A 142 12.17 -16.46 10.46
C VAL A 142 12.32 -17.95 10.76
N VAL A 143 11.49 -18.80 10.15
CA VAL A 143 11.58 -20.25 10.32
C VAL A 143 12.92 -20.78 9.81
N ILE A 144 13.38 -20.34 8.63
CA ILE A 144 14.67 -20.74 8.06
C ILE A 144 15.82 -20.31 8.98
N LEU A 145 15.82 -19.07 9.46
CA LEU A 145 16.84 -18.57 10.39
C LEU A 145 16.86 -19.36 11.69
N MET A 146 15.68 -19.75 12.21
CA MET A 146 15.57 -20.60 13.40
C MET A 146 16.20 -21.98 13.18
N LEU A 147 15.93 -22.62 12.05
CA LEU A 147 16.52 -23.91 11.70
C LEU A 147 18.04 -23.81 11.55
N VAL A 148 18.54 -22.78 10.86
CA VAL A 148 19.98 -22.53 10.71
C VAL A 148 20.63 -22.32 12.08
N SER A 149 20.01 -21.55 12.97
CA SER A 149 20.50 -21.30 14.32
C SER A 149 20.61 -22.59 15.14
N ILE A 150 19.58 -23.44 15.10
CA ILE A 150 19.61 -24.74 15.77
C ILE A 150 20.71 -25.64 15.20
N PHE A 151 20.86 -25.65 13.88
CA PHE A 151 21.93 -26.43 13.23
C PHE A 151 23.33 -25.95 13.64
N LEU A 152 23.57 -24.64 13.65
CA LEU A 152 24.85 -24.07 14.06
C LEU A 152 25.17 -24.36 15.54
N ILE A 153 24.19 -24.20 16.41
CA ILE A 153 24.35 -24.51 17.86
C ILE A 153 24.67 -25.98 18.04
N SER A 154 23.92 -26.87 17.38
CA SER A 154 24.14 -28.31 17.46
C SER A 154 25.52 -28.72 16.97
N ASN A 155 25.96 -28.14 15.85
CA ASN A 155 27.31 -28.41 15.30
C ASN A 155 28.42 -27.91 16.21
N THR A 156 28.27 -26.69 16.78
CA THR A 156 29.24 -26.12 17.73
C THR A 156 29.37 -26.95 19.00
N ILE A 157 28.25 -27.42 19.56
CA ILE A 157 28.24 -28.28 20.74
C ILE A 157 28.92 -29.62 20.43
N THR A 158 28.61 -30.23 19.28
CA THR A 158 29.21 -31.51 18.86
C THR A 158 30.74 -31.41 18.75
N ILE A 159 31.24 -30.31 18.12
CA ILE A 159 32.68 -30.08 18.02
C ILE A 159 33.27 -29.87 19.42
N GLY A 160 32.65 -29.08 20.27
CA GLY A 160 33.13 -28.81 21.63
C GLY A 160 33.27 -30.08 22.48
N ILE A 161 32.27 -31.00 22.37
CA ILE A 161 32.29 -32.28 23.08
C ILE A 161 33.37 -33.20 22.46
N THR A 162 33.49 -33.23 21.14
CA THR A 162 34.47 -34.12 20.47
C THR A 162 35.91 -33.77 20.83
N VAL A 163 36.24 -32.47 20.89
CA VAL A 163 37.58 -32.00 21.26
C VAL A 163 37.91 -32.31 22.73
N ARG A 164 36.94 -32.32 23.62
CA ARG A 164 37.12 -32.59 25.05
C ARG A 164 36.77 -34.01 25.46
N LYS A 165 36.61 -34.92 24.54
CA LYS A 165 36.14 -36.28 24.78
C LYS A 165 37.08 -37.05 25.74
N GLU A 166 38.38 -36.85 25.64
CA GLU A 166 39.35 -37.47 26.55
C GLU A 166 39.25 -36.93 28.00
N GLU A 167 39.08 -35.60 28.18
CA GLU A 167 38.85 -34.97 29.48
C GLU A 167 37.58 -35.47 30.15
N ILE A 168 36.48 -35.57 29.42
CA ILE A 168 35.21 -36.13 29.86
C ILE A 168 35.33 -37.59 30.28
N GLY A 169 36.13 -38.37 29.51
CA GLY A 169 36.42 -39.77 29.86
C GLY A 169 37.16 -39.93 31.19
N ILE A 170 38.11 -39.06 31.50
CA ILE A 170 38.86 -39.03 32.75
C ILE A 170 37.93 -38.64 33.90
N MET A 171 37.04 -37.62 33.71
CA MET A 171 36.06 -37.20 34.76
C MET A 171 35.09 -38.33 35.11
N LYS A 172 34.67 -39.16 34.19
CA LYS A 172 33.85 -40.35 34.46
C LYS A 172 34.61 -41.40 35.24
N LEU A 173 35.89 -41.61 34.95
CA LEU A 173 36.75 -42.57 35.65
C LEU A 173 36.95 -42.25 37.13
N ILE A 174 36.98 -40.94 37.50
CA ILE A 174 37.13 -40.45 38.90
C ILE A 174 35.79 -40.27 39.61
N GLY A 175 34.66 -40.76 39.02
CA GLY A 175 33.39 -40.85 39.70
C GLY A 175 32.43 -39.67 39.46
N ALA A 176 32.62 -38.84 38.43
CA ALA A 176 31.64 -37.82 38.07
C ALA A 176 30.33 -38.43 37.55
N THR A 177 29.23 -37.94 38.06
CA THR A 177 27.88 -38.41 37.65
C THR A 177 27.48 -37.85 36.28
N ASN A 178 26.59 -38.54 35.58
CA ASN A 178 26.11 -38.16 34.23
C ASN A 178 25.40 -36.77 34.25
N VAL A 179 25.05 -36.24 35.40
CA VAL A 179 24.42 -34.92 35.52
C VAL A 179 25.49 -33.80 35.59
N PHE A 180 26.72 -34.16 35.97
CA PHE A 180 27.83 -33.20 36.11
C PHE A 180 28.69 -33.08 34.84
N VAL A 181 28.72 -34.12 34.00
CA VAL A 181 29.43 -34.21 32.74
C VAL A 181 28.49 -33.87 31.58
#